data_00ff44308c5687fd8d6bb3d651c90502
#
_entry.id   00ff44308c5687fd8d6bb3d651c90502
#
_cell.length_a   1.000
_cell.length_b   1.000
_cell.length_c   1.000
_cell.angle_alpha   90.00
_cell.angle_beta   90.00
_cell.angle_gamma   90.00
#
_symmetry.space_group_name_H-M   'P 1'
#
loop_
_entity.id
_entity.type
_entity.pdbx_description
1 polymer ?
#
loop_
_entity_poly.entity_id
_entity_poly.type
_entity_poly.pdbx_seq_one_letter_code
_entity_poly.pdbx_strand_id
1 'polypeptide(L)'
;MRRHLLHAEWAIFARYLSRSSRPIIVGPFRSEVGFELLYWIPFLTSFAKRYGIPKERLIVIGRGGSASWYDAAGKADLYEFMPPDAVRTLSIRSSQQTGSMKQHQAEGWEASVCQSAATAIGVTKYHVLSPVWMYQLLAP
;
A
#
# COMPACT_ATOMS: atom_id res chain seq x y z
N MET A 1 25.16 7.08 0.17
CA MET A 1 24.52 8.22 0.86
C MET A 1 23.00 8.24 0.71
N ARG A 2 22.45 8.25 -0.51
CA ARG A 2 20.98 8.24 -0.75
C ARG A 2 20.24 7.08 -0.05
N ARG A 3 20.80 5.87 -0.08
CA ARG A 3 20.17 4.67 0.49
C ARG A 3 20.04 4.74 2.02
N HIS A 4 21.04 5.26 2.71
CA HIS A 4 20.99 5.42 4.16
C HIS A 4 19.94 6.45 4.60
N LEU A 5 19.77 7.52 3.81
CA LEU A 5 18.74 8.53 4.06
C LEU A 5 17.34 7.93 3.89
N LEU A 6 17.12 7.14 2.84
CA LEU A 6 15.82 6.48 2.61
C LEU A 6 15.45 5.52 3.74
N HIS A 7 16.41 4.72 4.22
CA HIS A 7 16.18 3.84 5.36
C HIS A 7 15.87 4.62 6.65
N ALA A 8 16.53 5.76 6.86
CA ALA A 8 16.25 6.64 7.99
C ALA A 8 14.85 7.27 7.89
N GLU A 9 14.49 7.75 6.71
CA GLU A 9 13.15 8.29 6.44
C GLU A 9 12.06 7.24 6.67
N TRP A 10 12.27 6.02 6.18
CA TRP A 10 11.38 4.90 6.43
C TRP A 10 11.23 4.61 7.92
N ALA A 11 12.33 4.54 8.66
CA ALA A 11 12.30 4.27 10.10
C ALA A 11 11.53 5.35 10.87
N ILE A 12 11.70 6.62 10.51
CA ILE A 12 10.96 7.74 11.11
C ILE A 12 9.47 7.61 10.80
N PHE A 13 9.10 7.35 9.55
CA PHE A 13 7.71 7.19 9.13
C PHE A 13 7.06 5.99 9.81
N ALA A 14 7.75 4.84 9.85
CA ALA A 14 7.23 3.63 10.50
C ALA A 14 7.01 3.84 12.01
N ARG A 15 7.91 4.53 12.69
CA ARG A 15 7.74 4.90 14.10
C ARG A 15 6.59 5.86 14.30
N TYR A 16 6.42 6.82 13.41
CA TYR A 16 5.28 7.74 13.43
C TYR A 16 3.97 6.96 13.32
N LEU A 17 3.87 6.02 12.40
CA LEU A 17 2.70 5.14 12.26
C LEU A 17 2.47 4.32 13.53
N SER A 18 3.53 3.78 14.14
CA SER A 18 3.42 2.93 15.33
C SER A 18 2.89 3.68 16.54
N ARG A 19 3.18 4.97 16.65
CA ARG A 19 2.75 5.82 17.78
C ARG A 19 1.35 6.39 17.60
N SER A 20 0.80 6.34 16.41
CA SER A 20 -0.55 6.78 16.11
C SER A 20 -1.57 5.70 16.45
N SER A 21 -2.79 6.11 16.84
CA SER A 21 -3.93 5.21 17.00
C SER A 21 -4.83 5.14 15.76
N ARG A 22 -4.56 5.97 14.75
CA ARG A 22 -5.37 6.03 13.53
C ARG A 22 -5.24 4.75 12.71
N PRO A 23 -6.30 4.33 12.01
CA PRO A 23 -6.20 3.27 11.01
C PRO A 23 -5.14 3.56 9.97
N ILE A 24 -4.56 2.50 9.43
CA ILE A 24 -3.58 2.54 8.34
C ILE A 24 -4.19 1.86 7.13
N ILE A 25 -4.41 2.62 6.07
CA ILE A 25 -4.83 2.07 4.78
C ILE A 25 -3.59 1.60 4.04
N VAL A 26 -3.58 0.33 3.69
CA VAL A 26 -2.45 -0.37 3.06
C VAL A 26 -2.77 -0.62 1.58
N GLY A 27 -1.96 -0.06 0.70
CA GLY A 27 -2.16 -0.19 -0.73
C GLY A 27 -2.67 1.09 -1.38
N PRO A 28 -3.32 1.01 -2.58
CA PRO A 28 -3.55 -0.22 -3.34
C PRO A 28 -2.24 -0.77 -3.95
N PHE A 29 -2.10 -2.09 -3.95
CA PHE A 29 -1.03 -2.76 -4.70
C PHE A 29 -1.50 -2.99 -6.12
N ARG A 30 -0.82 -2.39 -7.11
CA ARG A 30 -1.22 -2.41 -8.53
C ARG A 30 -0.21 -3.08 -9.45
N SER A 31 0.88 -3.56 -8.90
CA SER A 31 1.93 -4.27 -9.65
C SER A 31 1.57 -5.75 -9.84
N GLU A 32 2.54 -6.55 -10.24
CA GLU A 32 2.35 -7.97 -10.50
C GLU A 32 2.00 -8.76 -9.23
N VAL A 33 1.09 -9.72 -9.37
CA VAL A 33 0.60 -10.57 -8.27
C VAL A 33 1.75 -11.33 -7.58
N GLY A 34 2.75 -11.77 -8.34
CA GLY A 34 3.91 -12.44 -7.77
C GLY A 34 4.69 -11.57 -6.80
N PHE A 35 4.85 -10.29 -7.10
CA PHE A 35 5.47 -9.33 -6.19
C PHE A 35 4.61 -9.03 -4.96
N GLU A 36 3.31 -9.06 -5.11
CA GLU A 36 2.39 -8.94 -3.96
C GLU A 36 2.60 -10.06 -2.96
N LEU A 37 2.57 -11.29 -3.44
CA LEU A 37 2.72 -12.48 -2.59
C LEU A 37 4.11 -12.64 -2.01
N LEU A 38 5.15 -12.40 -2.80
CA LEU A 38 6.53 -12.71 -2.41
C LEU A 38 7.23 -11.56 -1.69
N TYR A 39 6.79 -10.32 -1.88
CA TYR A 39 7.48 -9.15 -1.34
C TYR A 39 6.57 -8.23 -0.54
N TRP A 40 5.41 -7.84 -1.07
CA TRP A 40 4.56 -6.85 -0.41
C TRP A 40 3.91 -7.38 0.86
N ILE A 41 3.29 -8.54 0.80
CA ILE A 41 2.67 -9.15 1.99
C ILE A 41 3.72 -9.46 3.07
N PRO A 42 4.88 -10.08 2.76
CA PRO A 42 5.96 -10.25 3.73
C PRO A 42 6.51 -8.93 4.28
N PHE A 43 6.63 -7.90 3.47
CA PHE A 43 7.05 -6.57 3.91
C PHE A 43 6.08 -6.00 4.95
N LEU A 44 4.79 -6.05 4.66
CA LEU A 44 3.74 -5.59 5.58
C LEU A 44 3.76 -6.38 6.89
N THR A 45 3.88 -7.70 6.80
CA THR A 45 3.95 -8.60 7.97
C THR A 45 5.16 -8.24 8.85
N SER A 46 6.33 -8.06 8.25
CA SER A 46 7.55 -7.65 8.96
C SER A 46 7.41 -6.27 9.60
N PHE A 47 6.84 -5.32 8.88
CA PHE A 47 6.57 -3.98 9.39
C PHE A 47 5.66 -4.02 10.62
N ALA A 48 4.53 -4.71 10.50
CA ALA A 48 3.56 -4.80 11.60
C ALA A 48 4.19 -5.47 12.84
N LYS A 49 4.95 -6.53 12.65
CA LYS A 49 5.65 -7.23 13.73
C LYS A 49 6.72 -6.35 14.38
N ARG A 50 7.57 -5.73 13.57
CA ARG A 50 8.69 -4.93 14.07
C ARG A 50 8.24 -3.70 14.84
N TYR A 51 7.19 -3.03 14.41
CA TYR A 51 6.70 -1.79 15.01
C TYR A 51 5.48 -1.97 15.91
N GLY A 52 5.06 -3.20 16.16
CA GLY A 52 3.93 -3.50 17.06
C GLY A 52 2.60 -2.95 16.55
N ILE A 53 2.35 -3.02 15.25
CA ILE A 53 1.10 -2.57 14.66
C ILE A 53 0.07 -3.70 14.72
N PRO A 54 -1.02 -3.55 15.50
CA PRO A 54 -2.05 -4.57 15.54
C PRO A 54 -2.84 -4.62 14.24
N LYS A 55 -3.28 -5.81 13.84
CA LYS A 55 -4.04 -6.03 12.61
C LYS A 55 -5.37 -5.25 12.58
N GLU A 56 -5.90 -4.89 13.74
CA GLU A 56 -7.12 -4.10 13.89
C GLU A 56 -6.97 -2.67 13.35
N ARG A 57 -5.75 -2.16 13.24
CA ARG A 57 -5.46 -0.87 12.63
C ARG A 57 -5.26 -0.95 11.12
N LEU A 58 -5.11 -2.14 10.55
CA LEU A 58 -4.81 -2.32 9.12
C LEU A 58 -6.09 -2.47 8.31
N ILE A 59 -6.19 -1.66 7.27
CA ILE A 59 -7.25 -1.72 6.25
C ILE A 59 -6.55 -1.94 4.91
N VAL A 60 -6.62 -3.15 4.39
CA VAL A 60 -5.94 -3.51 3.15
C VAL A 60 -6.86 -3.32 1.96
N ILE A 61 -6.35 -2.65 0.93
CA ILE A 61 -7.01 -2.56 -0.37
C ILE A 61 -6.36 -3.62 -1.27
N GLY A 62 -7.05 -4.74 -1.41
CA GLY A 62 -6.68 -5.80 -2.35
C GLY A 62 -7.25 -5.57 -3.73
N ARG A 63 -7.07 -6.54 -4.60
CA ARG A 63 -7.51 -6.47 -5.99
C ARG A 63 -8.01 -7.83 -6.43
N GLY A 64 -9.31 -7.91 -6.78
CA GLY A 64 -9.92 -9.17 -7.22
C GLY A 64 -9.89 -10.28 -6.16
N GLY A 65 -10.16 -9.93 -4.90
CA GLY A 65 -10.20 -10.87 -3.79
C GLY A 65 -8.85 -11.09 -3.09
N SER A 66 -7.75 -10.48 -3.54
CA SER A 66 -6.43 -10.65 -2.94
C SER A 66 -6.33 -10.13 -1.50
N ALA A 67 -7.25 -9.27 -1.06
CA ALA A 67 -7.28 -8.80 0.33
C ALA A 67 -7.38 -9.95 1.34
N SER A 68 -7.96 -11.08 0.96
CA SER A 68 -8.06 -12.28 1.80
C SER A 68 -6.69 -12.90 2.15
N TRP A 69 -5.64 -12.58 1.42
CA TRP A 69 -4.28 -13.08 1.68
C TRP A 69 -3.56 -12.33 2.80
N TYR A 70 -4.12 -11.21 3.26
CA TYR A 70 -3.50 -10.35 4.26
C TYR A 70 -4.08 -10.60 5.65
N ASP A 71 -3.22 -10.51 6.66
CA ASP A 71 -3.64 -10.50 8.06
C ASP A 71 -3.98 -9.06 8.49
N ALA A 72 -5.19 -8.65 8.16
CA ALA A 72 -5.72 -7.31 8.45
C ALA A 72 -7.20 -7.41 8.80
N ALA A 73 -7.63 -6.62 9.76
CA ALA A 73 -9.04 -6.61 10.19
C ALA A 73 -9.95 -5.92 9.14
N GLY A 74 -9.48 -4.84 8.53
CA GLY A 74 -10.20 -4.14 7.47
C GLY A 74 -9.74 -4.61 6.10
N LYS A 75 -10.70 -4.86 5.21
CA LYS A 75 -10.44 -5.31 3.83
C LYS A 75 -11.37 -4.59 2.87
N ALA A 76 -10.82 -4.09 1.78
CA ALA A 76 -11.54 -3.52 0.67
C ALA A 76 -10.95 -4.06 -0.64
N ASP A 77 -11.73 -4.02 -1.71
CA ASP A 77 -11.25 -4.40 -3.04
C ASP A 77 -11.19 -3.17 -3.93
N LEU A 78 -10.07 -3.01 -4.64
CA LEU A 78 -9.84 -1.91 -5.56
C LEU A 78 -10.97 -1.80 -6.60
N TYR A 79 -11.48 -2.94 -7.05
CA TYR A 79 -12.53 -2.99 -8.05
C TYR A 79 -13.92 -2.53 -7.56
N GLU A 80 -14.11 -2.35 -6.25
CA GLU A 80 -15.31 -1.70 -5.71
C GLU A 80 -15.33 -0.19 -6.00
N PHE A 81 -14.16 0.43 -6.17
CA PHE A 81 -14.00 1.86 -6.35
C PHE A 81 -13.59 2.24 -7.77
N MET A 82 -13.06 1.29 -8.52
CA MET A 82 -12.51 1.53 -9.85
C MET A 82 -12.67 0.28 -10.71
N PRO A 83 -13.29 0.38 -11.90
CA PRO A 83 -13.45 -0.78 -12.79
C PRO A 83 -12.10 -1.40 -13.16
N PRO A 84 -12.03 -2.73 -13.36
CA PRO A 84 -10.78 -3.40 -13.75
C PRO A 84 -10.10 -2.80 -14.99
N ASP A 85 -10.87 -2.41 -16.00
CA ASP A 85 -10.34 -1.80 -17.22
C ASP A 85 -9.70 -0.43 -16.95
N ALA A 86 -10.27 0.37 -16.05
CA ALA A 86 -9.70 1.65 -15.66
C ALA A 86 -8.37 1.46 -14.92
N VAL A 87 -8.30 0.51 -13.99
CA VAL A 87 -7.06 0.15 -13.28
C VAL A 87 -5.99 -0.30 -14.26
N ARG A 88 -6.35 -1.16 -15.22
CA ARG A 88 -5.43 -1.64 -16.25
C ARG A 88 -4.90 -0.50 -17.11
N THR A 89 -5.77 0.38 -17.58
CA THR A 89 -5.39 1.55 -18.40
C THR A 89 -4.41 2.46 -17.66
N LEU A 90 -4.69 2.77 -16.39
CA LEU A 90 -3.82 3.61 -15.57
C LEU A 90 -2.47 2.94 -15.27
N SER A 91 -2.46 1.64 -15.04
CA SER A 91 -1.23 0.88 -14.81
C SER A 91 -0.35 0.82 -16.06
N ILE A 92 -0.94 0.64 -17.24
CA ILE A 92 -0.23 0.67 -18.52
C ILE A 92 0.35 2.06 -18.76
N ARG A 93 -0.43 3.12 -18.55
CA ARG A 93 0.04 4.51 -18.67
C ARG A 93 1.23 4.79 -17.76
N SER A 94 1.16 4.37 -16.51
CA SER A 94 2.25 4.50 -15.55
C SER A 94 3.50 3.76 -16.02
N SER A 95 3.36 2.53 -16.53
CA SER A 95 4.50 1.76 -17.03
C SER A 95 5.15 2.40 -18.25
N GLN A 96 4.37 3.01 -19.13
CA GLN A 96 4.87 3.75 -20.29
C GLN A 96 5.64 5.00 -19.91
N GLN A 97 5.19 5.71 -18.86
CA GLN A 97 5.84 6.93 -18.35
C GLN A 97 7.12 6.62 -17.58
N THR A 98 7.14 5.55 -16.80
CA THR A 98 8.26 5.20 -15.89
C THR A 98 9.18 4.14 -16.46
N GLY A 99 8.81 3.45 -17.53
CA GLY A 99 9.54 2.32 -18.10
C GLY A 99 9.48 1.06 -17.22
N SER A 100 8.58 0.99 -16.25
CA SER A 100 8.49 -0.13 -15.31
C SER A 100 7.05 -0.44 -14.93
N MET A 101 6.73 -1.72 -14.79
CA MET A 101 5.47 -2.19 -14.19
C MET A 101 5.48 -2.09 -12.66
N LYS A 102 6.61 -1.82 -12.05
CA LYS A 102 6.75 -1.69 -10.60
C LYS A 102 6.23 -0.34 -10.12
N GLN A 103 5.67 -0.33 -8.93
CA GLN A 103 5.04 0.83 -8.31
C GLN A 103 6.08 1.71 -7.60
N HIS A 104 6.96 2.34 -8.38
CA HIS A 104 8.04 3.16 -7.83
C HIS A 104 7.61 4.55 -7.35
N GLN A 105 6.45 5.02 -7.78
CA GLN A 105 5.90 6.30 -7.37
C GLN A 105 4.39 6.22 -7.18
N ALA A 106 3.88 7.03 -6.26
CA ALA A 106 2.45 7.13 -6.02
C ALA A 106 1.77 7.94 -7.14
N GLU A 107 0.57 7.53 -7.46
CA GLU A 107 -0.30 8.19 -8.45
C GLU A 107 -1.47 8.89 -7.73
N GLY A 108 -1.95 9.99 -8.28
CA GLY A 108 -3.04 10.75 -7.66
C GLY A 108 -4.34 9.96 -7.48
N TRP A 109 -4.64 9.04 -8.39
CA TRP A 109 -5.83 8.18 -8.30
C TRP A 109 -5.75 7.18 -7.13
N GLU A 110 -4.56 6.80 -6.70
CA GLU A 110 -4.36 5.91 -5.55
C GLU A 110 -4.83 6.58 -4.25
N ALA A 111 -4.55 7.88 -4.08
CA ALA A 111 -5.04 8.65 -2.93
C ALA A 111 -6.57 8.73 -2.93
N SER A 112 -7.19 8.90 -4.10
CA SER A 112 -8.65 8.91 -4.24
C SER A 112 -9.28 7.57 -3.88
N VAL A 113 -8.66 6.47 -4.25
CA VAL A 113 -9.09 5.11 -3.88
C VAL A 113 -8.99 4.91 -2.37
N CYS A 114 -7.89 5.33 -1.75
CA CYS A 114 -7.74 5.27 -0.29
C CYS A 114 -8.84 6.04 0.42
N GLN A 115 -9.17 7.24 -0.05
CA GLN A 115 -10.25 8.05 0.50
C GLN A 115 -11.62 7.37 0.33
N SER A 116 -11.90 6.78 -0.82
CA SER A 116 -13.14 6.05 -1.07
C SER A 116 -13.26 4.83 -0.16
N ALA A 117 -12.18 4.08 0.02
CA ALA A 117 -12.15 2.94 0.93
C ALA A 117 -12.37 3.37 2.39
N ALA A 118 -11.73 4.44 2.82
CA ALA A 118 -11.93 4.99 4.16
C ALA A 118 -13.39 5.41 4.39
N THR A 119 -13.98 6.11 3.45
CA THR A 119 -15.38 6.56 3.51
C THR A 119 -16.33 5.36 3.59
N ALA A 120 -16.10 4.33 2.79
CA ALA A 120 -16.93 3.12 2.78
C ALA A 120 -16.91 2.38 4.13
N ILE A 121 -15.82 2.46 4.87
CA ILE A 121 -15.65 1.82 6.19
C ILE A 121 -16.03 2.78 7.34
N GLY A 122 -16.31 4.04 7.06
CA GLY A 122 -16.66 5.05 8.05
C GLY A 122 -15.46 5.67 8.77
N VAL A 123 -14.30 5.67 8.14
CA VAL A 123 -13.06 6.24 8.67
C VAL A 123 -12.79 7.59 8.04
N THR A 124 -12.58 8.63 8.86
CA THR A 124 -12.32 10.00 8.39
C THR A 124 -10.85 10.41 8.54
N LYS A 125 -10.16 9.86 9.54
CA LYS A 125 -8.74 10.14 9.81
C LYS A 125 -7.95 8.85 9.75
N TYR A 126 -6.98 8.79 8.86
CA TYR A 126 -6.19 7.59 8.58
C TYR A 126 -4.80 7.96 8.07
N HIS A 127 -3.91 6.99 8.14
CA HIS A 127 -2.62 7.03 7.45
C HIS A 127 -2.67 6.13 6.23
N VAL A 128 -1.76 6.35 5.30
CA VAL A 128 -1.60 5.49 4.11
C VAL A 128 -0.20 4.89 4.12
N LEU A 129 -0.13 3.56 3.98
CA LEU A 129 1.10 2.84 3.72
C LEU A 129 1.12 2.38 2.26
N SER A 130 1.88 3.09 1.44
CA SER A 130 2.00 2.82 0.02
C SER A 130 3.03 1.73 -0.27
N PRO A 131 2.78 0.84 -1.24
CA PRO A 131 3.79 -0.09 -1.75
C PRO A 131 5.05 0.57 -2.31
N VAL A 132 4.99 1.84 -2.64
CA VAL A 132 6.15 2.63 -3.09
C VAL A 132 7.32 2.53 -2.11
N TRP A 133 7.06 2.52 -0.81
CA TRP A 133 8.10 2.35 0.21
C TRP A 133 8.89 1.07 0.00
N MET A 134 8.21 -0.04 -0.20
CA MET A 134 8.88 -1.33 -0.44
C MET A 134 9.76 -1.27 -1.69
N TYR A 135 9.23 -0.78 -2.80
CA TYR A 135 10.00 -0.71 -4.04
C TYR A 135 11.22 0.20 -3.95
N GLN A 136 11.11 1.32 -3.24
CA GLN A 136 12.24 2.21 -3.02
C GLN A 136 13.29 1.58 -2.11
N LEU A 137 12.87 0.89 -1.05
CA LEU A 137 13.79 0.22 -0.12
C LEU A 137 14.50 -0.99 -0.73
N LEU A 138 13.85 -1.70 -1.66
CA LEU A 138 14.40 -2.85 -2.37
C LEU A 138 15.16 -2.48 -3.65
N ALA A 139 15.08 -1.24 -4.10
CA ALA A 139 15.81 -0.80 -5.28
C ALA A 139 17.32 -0.98 -5.10
N PRO A 140 18.06 -1.46 -6.13
CA PRO A 140 19.49 -1.68 -6.05
C PRO A 140 20.30 -0.39 -5.92
#